data_cea5ed92b7bcddaf11b18ba92d012fe1
#
_entry.id   cea5ed92b7bcddaf11b18ba92d012fe1
#
_cell.length_a   1.000
_cell.length_b   1.000
_cell.length_c   1.000
_cell.angle_alpha   90.00
_cell.angle_beta   90.00
_cell.angle_gamma   90.00
#
_symmetry.space_group_name_H-M   'P 1'
#
loop_
_entity.id
_entity.type
_entity.pdbx_description
1 polymer ?
#
loop_
_entity_poly.entity_id
_entity_poly.type
_entity_poly.pdbx_seq_one_letter_code
_entity_poly.pdbx_strand_id
1 'polypeptide(L)'
;MAESFKNMYNEQFFDRFTKDLKLIIKDFDARGFVSQIMDNEWENREYKQRIKHMATILKKFLPTDYKKAIAKILELLDYVKSTLPDFSKIDDANFGLLTLEYGSVLDNYVEQYGLDDYQTSVEAIEKITQFTSCEFVTHPFIVRYPEEMMKQMLVWSKHEHWGVRRLASEGCRPRLPWAMALPNLKENPTPIIPILENLKNDPSRFVRLSVANNLNDIAKDNPGTVIDLVKRLIGKSAEVDWVIKHGCRTLLIQGNSELMELFGFDAVGKNINIENFQISMPEVIVGDTLEFSFILLNNNSKKNKIRLEYGIYYQKANGTLAKKVHKISEKEYAGNSTTQITRKHSFRVVTTRRFHPGLHQIAVIINGYEFEKHDFELIDELNSGNY
;
A
#
# COMPACT_ATOMS: atom_id res chain seq x y z
N MET A 1 15.01 14.22 8.67
CA MET A 1 14.70 13.53 7.38
C MET A 1 14.54 12.07 7.72
N ALA A 2 13.53 11.38 7.16
CA ALA A 2 13.45 9.93 7.32
C ALA A 2 14.67 9.31 6.63
N GLU A 3 15.37 8.43 7.32
CA GLU A 3 16.51 7.71 6.76
C GLU A 3 16.08 6.84 5.58
N SER A 4 16.89 6.79 4.52
CA SER A 4 16.56 5.95 3.35
C SER A 4 16.68 4.48 3.74
N PHE A 5 15.73 3.64 3.33
CA PHE A 5 15.74 2.18 3.57
C PHE A 5 17.05 1.51 3.13
N LYS A 6 17.76 2.05 2.13
CA LYS A 6 19.04 1.50 1.70
C LYS A 6 20.13 1.55 2.78
N ASN A 7 20.00 2.47 3.76
CA ASN A 7 20.99 2.66 4.83
C ASN A 7 20.91 1.59 5.93
N MET A 8 19.86 0.73 5.90
CA MET A 8 19.81 -0.43 6.81
C MET A 8 20.94 -1.44 6.54
N TYR A 9 21.42 -1.53 5.29
CA TYR A 9 22.54 -2.39 4.91
C TYR A 9 23.87 -1.69 5.16
N ASN A 10 24.20 -1.51 6.42
CA ASN A 10 25.40 -0.86 6.94
C ASN A 10 26.39 -1.88 7.53
N GLU A 11 27.51 -1.41 8.08
CA GLU A 11 28.54 -2.24 8.67
C GLU A 11 27.99 -3.17 9.78
N GLN A 12 27.12 -2.66 10.65
CA GLN A 12 26.49 -3.44 11.72
C GLN A 12 25.62 -4.59 11.18
N PHE A 13 24.92 -4.36 10.09
CA PHE A 13 24.17 -5.42 9.40
C PHE A 13 25.13 -6.50 8.88
N PHE A 14 26.20 -6.12 8.18
CA PHE A 14 27.14 -7.08 7.61
C PHE A 14 27.90 -7.87 8.68
N ASP A 15 28.23 -7.26 9.80
CA ASP A 15 28.86 -7.95 10.94
C ASP A 15 27.95 -9.06 11.50
N ARG A 16 26.67 -8.75 11.71
CA ARG A 16 25.68 -9.73 12.17
C ARG A 16 25.45 -10.82 11.11
N PHE A 17 25.14 -10.41 9.91
CA PHE A 17 24.76 -11.33 8.82
C PHE A 17 25.89 -12.30 8.49
N THR A 18 27.14 -11.85 8.42
CA THR A 18 28.28 -12.73 8.15
C THR A 18 28.64 -13.62 9.34
N LYS A 19 28.42 -13.17 10.58
CA LYS A 19 28.56 -13.99 11.79
C LYS A 19 27.58 -15.15 11.75
N ASP A 20 26.34 -14.88 11.40
CA ASP A 20 25.28 -15.89 11.33
C ASP A 20 25.52 -16.87 10.17
N LEU A 21 25.94 -16.37 9.01
CA LEU A 21 26.33 -17.21 7.86
C LEU A 21 27.49 -18.17 8.17
N LYS A 22 28.48 -17.75 8.99
CA LYS A 22 29.58 -18.63 9.43
C LYS A 22 29.11 -19.84 10.23
N LEU A 23 28.00 -19.74 10.93
CA LEU A 23 27.44 -20.86 11.69
C LEU A 23 26.78 -21.91 10.78
N ILE A 24 26.29 -21.47 9.62
CA ILE A 24 25.50 -22.29 8.71
C ILE A 24 26.33 -22.82 7.53
N ILE A 25 27.30 -22.03 7.06
CA ILE A 25 28.15 -22.38 5.91
C ILE A 25 29.57 -22.66 6.40
N LYS A 26 30.00 -23.91 6.22
CA LYS A 26 31.35 -24.31 6.55
C LYS A 26 32.38 -23.50 5.74
N ASP A 27 33.44 -23.04 6.41
CA ASP A 27 34.55 -22.29 5.79
C ASP A 27 34.09 -21.00 5.06
N PHE A 28 33.02 -20.35 5.53
CA PHE A 28 32.48 -19.13 4.94
C PHE A 28 33.49 -17.96 5.00
N ASP A 29 33.91 -17.47 3.84
CA ASP A 29 34.76 -16.30 3.71
C ASP A 29 33.96 -15.00 3.85
N ALA A 30 33.81 -14.52 5.08
CA ALA A 30 33.09 -13.29 5.40
C ALA A 30 33.74 -12.04 4.76
N ARG A 31 35.08 -11.99 4.70
CA ARG A 31 35.77 -10.81 4.11
C ARG A 31 35.55 -10.76 2.61
N GLY A 32 35.72 -11.90 1.92
CA GLY A 32 35.46 -11.99 0.49
C GLY A 32 33.99 -11.75 0.12
N PHE A 33 33.05 -12.16 0.99
CA PHE A 33 31.63 -11.87 0.82
C PHE A 33 31.35 -10.38 0.89
N VAL A 34 31.74 -9.70 1.97
CA VAL A 34 31.50 -8.25 2.15
C VAL A 34 32.22 -7.45 1.07
N SER A 35 33.48 -7.78 0.75
CA SER A 35 34.25 -7.11 -0.29
C SER A 35 33.59 -7.17 -1.68
N GLN A 36 32.94 -8.28 -2.01
CA GLN A 36 32.21 -8.40 -3.29
C GLN A 36 30.89 -7.63 -3.29
N ILE A 37 30.24 -7.44 -2.14
CA ILE A 37 29.02 -6.64 -2.00
C ILE A 37 29.36 -5.15 -2.06
N MET A 38 30.36 -4.72 -1.33
CA MET A 38 30.80 -3.31 -1.23
C MET A 38 31.71 -2.91 -2.40
N ASP A 39 31.27 -3.24 -3.62
CA ASP A 39 31.95 -2.86 -4.85
C ASP A 39 31.80 -1.34 -5.14
N ASN A 40 32.49 -0.85 -6.20
CA ASN A 40 32.50 0.57 -6.55
C ASN A 40 31.11 1.17 -6.84
N GLU A 41 30.09 0.33 -7.12
CA GLU A 41 28.74 0.76 -7.41
C GLU A 41 27.81 0.70 -6.18
N TRP A 42 28.29 0.22 -5.01
CA TRP A 42 27.46 0.00 -3.85
C TRP A 42 26.68 1.27 -3.42
N GLU A 43 27.35 2.39 -3.34
CA GLU A 43 26.72 3.65 -2.90
C GLU A 43 25.69 4.19 -3.91
N ASN A 44 25.85 3.87 -5.19
CA ASN A 44 24.94 4.27 -6.25
C ASN A 44 23.67 3.43 -6.30
N ARG A 45 23.69 2.22 -5.67
CA ARG A 45 22.53 1.32 -5.67
C ARG A 45 21.45 1.79 -4.72
N GLU A 46 20.23 1.80 -5.24
CA GLU A 46 19.02 1.99 -4.45
C GLU A 46 18.61 0.69 -3.73
N TYR A 47 17.68 0.76 -2.77
CA TYR A 47 17.28 -0.32 -1.88
C TYR A 47 17.11 -1.69 -2.58
N LYS A 48 16.26 -1.78 -3.62
CA LYS A 48 16.05 -3.03 -4.35
C LYS A 48 17.28 -3.52 -5.12
N GLN A 49 18.09 -2.60 -5.62
CA GLN A 49 19.33 -2.94 -6.31
C GLN A 49 20.36 -3.52 -5.34
N ARG A 50 20.43 -2.99 -4.08
CA ARG A 50 21.28 -3.54 -3.02
C ARG A 50 20.86 -4.97 -2.66
N ILE A 51 19.56 -5.21 -2.44
CA ILE A 51 19.01 -6.55 -2.15
C ILE A 51 19.36 -7.55 -3.26
N LYS A 52 19.08 -7.18 -4.50
CA LYS A 52 19.36 -8.02 -5.67
C LYS A 52 20.84 -8.34 -5.78
N HIS A 53 21.70 -7.37 -5.57
CA HIS A 53 23.15 -7.56 -5.60
C HIS A 53 23.62 -8.49 -4.48
N MET A 54 23.15 -8.29 -3.24
CA MET A 54 23.47 -9.16 -2.11
C MET A 54 23.04 -10.61 -2.36
N ALA A 55 21.84 -10.85 -2.87
CA ALA A 55 21.38 -12.18 -3.22
C ALA A 55 22.23 -12.82 -4.35
N THR A 56 22.70 -12.01 -5.30
CA THR A 56 23.61 -12.47 -6.37
C THR A 56 24.98 -12.88 -5.81
N ILE A 57 25.52 -12.12 -4.85
CA ILE A 57 26.79 -12.49 -4.20
C ILE A 57 26.59 -13.70 -3.30
N LEU A 58 25.49 -13.75 -2.51
CA LEU A 58 25.17 -14.88 -1.64
C LEU A 58 25.15 -16.22 -2.39
N LYS A 59 24.65 -16.24 -3.64
CA LYS A 59 24.67 -17.44 -4.49
C LYS A 59 26.06 -18.04 -4.67
N LYS A 60 27.12 -17.22 -4.71
CA LYS A 60 28.49 -17.71 -4.91
C LYS A 60 29.04 -18.45 -3.68
N PHE A 61 28.45 -18.22 -2.52
CA PHE A 61 28.85 -18.78 -1.21
C PHE A 61 27.94 -19.93 -0.77
N LEU A 62 26.78 -20.09 -1.39
CA LEU A 62 25.85 -21.18 -1.15
C LEU A 62 26.16 -22.39 -2.06
N PRO A 63 25.68 -23.59 -1.71
CA PRO A 63 25.77 -24.75 -2.61
C PRO A 63 25.21 -24.44 -4.02
N THR A 64 25.86 -25.02 -5.06
CA THR A 64 25.41 -24.85 -6.46
C THR A 64 24.03 -25.46 -6.69
N ASP A 65 23.73 -26.57 -6.02
CA ASP A 65 22.41 -27.21 -6.03
C ASP A 65 21.39 -26.34 -5.31
N TYR A 66 20.31 -25.98 -6.00
CA TYR A 66 19.32 -25.04 -5.49
C TYR A 66 18.61 -25.54 -4.22
N LYS A 67 18.25 -26.83 -4.15
CA LYS A 67 17.60 -27.41 -2.96
C LYS A 67 18.50 -27.36 -1.74
N LYS A 68 19.80 -27.65 -1.93
CA LYS A 68 20.79 -27.54 -0.85
C LYS A 68 21.02 -26.08 -0.43
N ALA A 69 21.00 -25.16 -1.38
CA ALA A 69 21.11 -23.73 -1.08
C ALA A 69 19.90 -23.23 -0.26
N ILE A 70 18.68 -23.60 -0.66
CA ILE A 70 17.45 -23.29 0.08
C ILE A 70 17.49 -23.92 1.48
N ALA A 71 17.94 -25.16 1.62
CA ALA A 71 18.08 -25.78 2.94
C ALA A 71 18.99 -24.95 3.86
N LYS A 72 20.11 -24.39 3.34
CA LYS A 72 20.99 -23.51 4.11
C LYS A 72 20.34 -22.15 4.43
N ILE A 73 19.57 -21.58 3.54
CA ILE A 73 18.80 -20.37 3.77
C ILE A 73 17.78 -20.59 4.91
N LEU A 74 17.07 -21.71 4.88
CA LEU A 74 16.09 -22.03 5.92
C LEU A 74 16.76 -22.35 7.28
N GLU A 75 17.93 -23.01 7.28
CA GLU A 75 18.74 -23.22 8.48
C GLU A 75 19.17 -21.87 9.09
N LEU A 76 19.63 -20.92 8.27
CA LEU A 76 19.92 -19.55 8.71
C LEU A 76 18.69 -18.88 9.32
N LEU A 77 17.56 -18.99 8.66
CA LEU A 77 16.31 -18.39 9.12
C LEU A 77 15.86 -18.94 10.48
N ASP A 78 15.94 -20.27 10.66
CA ASP A 78 15.60 -20.92 11.94
C ASP A 78 16.56 -20.52 13.05
N TYR A 79 17.86 -20.42 12.74
CA TYR A 79 18.84 -19.90 13.69
C TYR A 79 18.51 -18.45 14.11
N VAL A 80 18.30 -17.55 13.17
CA VAL A 80 17.97 -16.14 13.47
C VAL A 80 16.69 -16.05 14.29
N LYS A 81 15.65 -16.81 13.97
CA LYS A 81 14.41 -16.89 14.76
C LYS A 81 14.69 -17.31 16.22
N SER A 82 15.59 -18.26 16.43
CA SER A 82 15.93 -18.75 17.78
C SER A 82 16.68 -17.72 18.63
N THR A 83 17.34 -16.75 18.00
CA THR A 83 18.09 -15.68 18.71
C THR A 83 17.24 -14.45 19.05
N LEU A 84 16.07 -14.33 18.44
CA LEU A 84 15.16 -13.21 18.70
C LEU A 84 14.38 -13.45 19.99
N PRO A 85 14.32 -12.47 20.91
CA PRO A 85 13.52 -12.61 22.11
C PRO A 85 12.04 -12.70 21.70
N ASP A 86 11.43 -13.84 22.04
CA ASP A 86 9.99 -14.06 21.95
C ASP A 86 9.37 -13.86 20.55
N PHE A 87 10.03 -14.45 19.53
CA PHE A 87 9.54 -14.42 18.15
C PHE A 87 8.05 -14.86 18.03
N SER A 88 7.58 -15.69 18.97
CA SER A 88 6.18 -16.12 19.05
C SER A 88 5.20 -14.97 19.32
N LYS A 89 5.69 -13.83 19.85
CA LYS A 89 4.91 -12.62 20.13
C LYS A 89 5.03 -11.54 19.03
N ILE A 90 5.76 -11.82 17.95
CA ILE A 90 5.75 -10.95 16.79
C ILE A 90 4.39 -11.09 16.13
N ASP A 91 3.52 -10.14 16.42
CA ASP A 91 2.24 -9.96 15.74
C ASP A 91 2.41 -9.03 14.52
N ASP A 92 1.31 -8.79 13.85
CA ASP A 92 1.23 -7.91 12.69
C ASP A 92 1.61 -6.44 12.97
N ALA A 93 1.71 -6.01 14.23
CA ALA A 93 2.11 -4.66 14.62
C ALA A 93 3.62 -4.52 14.87
N ASN A 94 4.33 -5.64 15.12
CA ASN A 94 5.71 -5.68 15.57
C ASN A 94 6.70 -6.27 14.54
N PHE A 95 6.31 -6.29 13.25
CA PHE A 95 7.20 -6.70 12.16
C PHE A 95 8.40 -5.75 12.07
N GLY A 96 9.50 -6.13 12.74
CA GLY A 96 10.63 -5.25 13.01
C GLY A 96 11.63 -5.11 11.85
N LEU A 97 12.54 -4.15 12.00
CA LEU A 97 13.60 -3.86 11.03
C LEU A 97 14.49 -5.09 10.75
N LEU A 98 14.82 -5.89 11.78
CA LEU A 98 15.67 -7.08 11.64
C LEU A 98 15.07 -8.13 10.70
N THR A 99 13.75 -8.35 10.78
CA THR A 99 13.07 -9.30 9.89
C THR A 99 13.11 -8.83 8.44
N LEU A 100 13.02 -7.52 8.21
CA LEU A 100 13.10 -6.92 6.89
C LEU A 100 14.52 -7.01 6.30
N GLU A 101 15.56 -6.74 7.10
CA GLU A 101 16.95 -6.76 6.64
C GLU A 101 17.36 -8.14 6.09
N TYR A 102 17.15 -9.20 6.88
CA TYR A 102 17.47 -10.57 6.47
C TYR A 102 16.50 -11.09 5.42
N GLY A 103 15.22 -10.93 5.68
CA GLY A 103 14.16 -11.49 4.87
C GLY A 103 14.21 -11.02 3.43
N SER A 104 14.44 -9.72 3.20
CA SER A 104 14.51 -9.17 1.84
C SER A 104 15.65 -9.72 0.99
N VAL A 105 16.75 -10.16 1.60
CA VAL A 105 17.86 -10.83 0.88
C VAL A 105 17.49 -12.28 0.54
N LEU A 106 16.84 -12.97 1.49
CA LEU A 106 16.48 -14.38 1.37
C LEU A 106 15.34 -14.59 0.39
N ASP A 107 14.31 -13.77 0.42
CA ASP A 107 13.19 -13.84 -0.52
C ASP A 107 13.63 -13.49 -1.95
N ASN A 108 14.52 -12.51 -2.09
CA ASN A 108 15.07 -12.15 -3.40
C ASN A 108 15.98 -13.24 -3.97
N TYR A 109 16.63 -14.04 -3.14
CA TYR A 109 17.35 -15.23 -3.61
C TYR A 109 16.39 -16.23 -4.27
N VAL A 110 15.23 -16.46 -3.65
CA VAL A 110 14.18 -17.32 -4.23
C VAL A 110 13.63 -16.72 -5.54
N GLU A 111 13.39 -15.39 -5.55
CA GLU A 111 12.92 -14.69 -6.75
C GLU A 111 13.87 -14.87 -7.95
N GLN A 112 15.19 -14.74 -7.71
CA GLN A 112 16.19 -14.79 -8.78
C GLN A 112 16.50 -16.20 -9.28
N TYR A 113 16.46 -17.19 -8.40
CA TYR A 113 17.04 -18.52 -8.68
C TYR A 113 16.06 -19.68 -8.54
N GLY A 114 14.82 -19.41 -8.10
CA GLY A 114 13.87 -20.46 -7.74
C GLY A 114 12.82 -20.79 -8.81
N LEU A 115 12.74 -20.02 -9.89
CA LEU A 115 11.65 -20.16 -10.88
C LEU A 115 11.61 -21.55 -11.57
N ASP A 116 12.74 -22.25 -11.66
CA ASP A 116 12.81 -23.55 -12.32
C ASP A 116 12.56 -24.74 -11.35
N ASP A 117 12.48 -24.49 -10.05
CA ASP A 117 12.12 -25.49 -9.02
C ASP A 117 10.95 -24.96 -8.19
N TYR A 118 9.75 -25.06 -8.75
CA TYR A 118 8.51 -24.53 -8.16
C TYR A 118 8.26 -25.06 -6.75
N GLN A 119 8.36 -26.39 -6.57
CA GLN A 119 8.00 -27.02 -5.28
C GLN A 119 8.92 -26.55 -4.14
N THR A 120 10.24 -26.60 -4.35
CA THR A 120 11.22 -26.16 -3.37
C THR A 120 11.02 -24.65 -3.04
N SER A 121 10.72 -23.85 -4.06
CA SER A 121 10.55 -22.41 -3.91
C SER A 121 9.28 -22.04 -3.15
N VAL A 122 8.16 -22.70 -3.43
CA VAL A 122 6.89 -22.46 -2.73
C VAL A 122 7.00 -22.81 -1.24
N GLU A 123 7.65 -23.94 -0.91
CA GLU A 123 7.93 -24.32 0.48
C GLU A 123 8.86 -23.31 1.18
N ALA A 124 9.86 -22.80 0.46
CA ALA A 124 10.75 -21.75 0.99
C ALA A 124 10.00 -20.44 1.23
N ILE A 125 9.20 -19.97 0.27
CA ILE A 125 8.39 -18.76 0.38
C ILE A 125 7.46 -18.85 1.59
N GLU A 126 6.79 -19.98 1.80
CA GLU A 126 5.91 -20.21 2.95
C GLU A 126 6.65 -20.06 4.30
N LYS A 127 7.86 -20.62 4.41
CA LYS A 127 8.66 -20.53 5.63
C LYS A 127 9.26 -19.15 5.83
N ILE A 128 9.77 -18.52 4.76
CA ILE A 128 10.37 -17.19 4.82
C ILE A 128 9.30 -16.15 5.17
N THR A 129 8.09 -16.26 4.61
CA THR A 129 7.01 -15.28 4.88
C THR A 129 6.48 -15.32 6.32
N GLN A 130 6.76 -16.37 7.07
CA GLN A 130 6.51 -16.40 8.51
C GLN A 130 7.49 -15.53 9.31
N PHE A 131 8.60 -15.16 8.70
CA PHE A 131 9.63 -14.30 9.29
C PHE A 131 9.59 -12.87 8.73
N THR A 132 9.34 -12.72 7.42
CA THR A 132 9.30 -11.44 6.71
C THR A 132 8.21 -11.46 5.65
N SER A 133 8.00 -10.33 4.96
CA SER A 133 7.00 -10.24 3.91
C SER A 133 7.57 -10.60 2.55
N CYS A 134 7.05 -11.65 1.90
CA CYS A 134 7.52 -12.20 0.61
C CYS A 134 6.62 -11.83 -0.57
N GLU A 135 5.90 -10.70 -0.51
CA GLU A 135 4.90 -10.37 -1.54
C GLU A 135 5.48 -10.16 -2.94
N PHE A 136 6.74 -9.75 -3.05
CA PHE A 136 7.36 -9.49 -4.36
C PHE A 136 7.73 -10.76 -5.09
N VAL A 137 8.26 -11.76 -4.38
CA VAL A 137 8.72 -13.02 -4.98
C VAL A 137 7.59 -13.82 -5.63
N THR A 138 6.34 -13.65 -5.18
CA THR A 138 5.20 -14.40 -5.73
C THR A 138 4.82 -13.98 -7.15
N HIS A 139 5.10 -12.73 -7.55
CA HIS A 139 4.70 -12.21 -8.86
C HIS A 139 5.36 -12.93 -10.04
N PRO A 140 6.67 -13.16 -10.09
CA PRO A 140 7.31 -13.99 -11.13
C PRO A 140 6.74 -15.41 -11.18
N PHE A 141 6.41 -16.00 -10.02
CA PHE A 141 5.81 -17.33 -9.96
C PHE A 141 4.37 -17.34 -10.48
N ILE A 142 3.56 -16.32 -10.19
CA ILE A 142 2.20 -16.19 -10.77
C ILE A 142 2.27 -16.05 -12.29
N VAL A 143 3.26 -15.32 -12.82
CA VAL A 143 3.44 -15.18 -14.26
C VAL A 143 3.85 -16.51 -14.90
N ARG A 144 4.76 -17.26 -14.28
CA ARG A 144 5.30 -18.50 -14.80
C ARG A 144 4.36 -19.70 -14.62
N TYR A 145 3.65 -19.77 -13.48
CA TYR A 145 2.81 -20.87 -13.03
C TYR A 145 1.43 -20.34 -12.56
N PRO A 146 0.64 -19.73 -13.46
CA PRO A 146 -0.55 -18.98 -13.06
C PRO A 146 -1.60 -19.83 -12.33
N GLU A 147 -1.85 -21.05 -12.80
CA GLU A 147 -2.86 -21.92 -12.18
C GLU A 147 -2.38 -22.50 -10.85
N GLU A 148 -1.16 -23.05 -10.84
CA GLU A 148 -0.56 -23.69 -9.67
C GLU A 148 -0.39 -22.67 -8.55
N MET A 149 0.10 -21.47 -8.90
CA MET A 149 0.35 -20.45 -7.90
C MET A 149 -0.95 -19.87 -7.31
N MET A 150 -1.99 -19.68 -8.13
CA MET A 150 -3.29 -19.25 -7.60
C MET A 150 -3.97 -20.33 -6.75
N LYS A 151 -3.80 -21.62 -7.06
CA LYS A 151 -4.22 -22.72 -6.19
C LYS A 151 -3.44 -22.69 -4.86
N GLN A 152 -2.14 -22.46 -4.91
CA GLN A 152 -1.30 -22.36 -3.71
C GLN A 152 -1.70 -21.14 -2.86
N MET A 153 -1.98 -19.98 -3.45
CA MET A 153 -2.51 -18.82 -2.74
C MET A 153 -3.83 -19.13 -2.03
N LEU A 154 -4.73 -19.90 -2.67
CA LEU A 154 -5.97 -20.32 -2.04
C LEU A 154 -5.74 -21.28 -0.85
N VAL A 155 -4.75 -22.15 -0.92
CA VAL A 155 -4.31 -22.97 0.22
C VAL A 155 -3.77 -22.10 1.35
N TRP A 156 -2.85 -21.18 1.03
CA TRP A 156 -2.26 -20.25 1.99
C TRP A 156 -3.27 -19.31 2.66
N SER A 157 -4.39 -19.02 2.01
CA SER A 157 -5.46 -18.22 2.62
C SER A 157 -6.12 -18.90 3.86
N LYS A 158 -5.84 -20.19 4.08
CA LYS A 158 -6.33 -20.97 5.22
C LYS A 158 -5.24 -21.40 6.20
N HIS A 159 -4.01 -20.93 6.00
CA HIS A 159 -2.85 -21.28 6.80
C HIS A 159 -2.98 -20.77 8.25
N GLU A 160 -2.42 -21.49 9.20
CA GLU A 160 -2.46 -21.10 10.62
C GLU A 160 -1.74 -19.77 10.90
N HIS A 161 -0.57 -19.54 10.23
CA HIS A 161 0.23 -18.35 10.42
C HIS A 161 -0.32 -17.15 9.64
N TRP A 162 -0.56 -16.04 10.34
CA TRP A 162 -1.14 -14.82 9.75
C TRP A 162 -0.31 -14.24 8.59
N GLY A 163 1.03 -14.31 8.65
CA GLY A 163 1.92 -13.84 7.58
C GLY A 163 1.71 -14.58 6.26
N VAL A 164 1.47 -15.92 6.32
CA VAL A 164 1.16 -16.73 5.15
C VAL A 164 -0.23 -16.38 4.60
N ARG A 165 -1.23 -16.20 5.49
CA ARG A 165 -2.56 -15.72 5.06
C ARG A 165 -2.50 -14.33 4.43
N ARG A 166 -1.67 -13.42 5.00
CA ARG A 166 -1.45 -12.12 4.38
C ARG A 166 -0.81 -12.25 3.01
N LEU A 167 0.22 -13.10 2.86
CA LEU A 167 0.87 -13.34 1.58
C LEU A 167 -0.11 -13.81 0.51
N ALA A 168 -1.05 -14.69 0.88
CA ALA A 168 -2.09 -15.15 -0.04
C ALA A 168 -2.89 -14.01 -0.69
N SER A 169 -3.15 -12.94 0.07
CA SER A 169 -3.83 -11.74 -0.44
C SER A 169 -2.87 -10.73 -1.05
N GLU A 170 -1.77 -10.38 -0.36
CA GLU A 170 -0.86 -9.33 -0.80
C GLU A 170 -0.07 -9.73 -2.04
N GLY A 171 0.38 -11.01 -2.09
CA GLY A 171 1.21 -11.54 -3.16
C GLY A 171 0.47 -11.74 -4.49
N CYS A 172 -0.86 -11.69 -4.52
CA CYS A 172 -1.63 -11.75 -5.77
C CYS A 172 -2.31 -10.41 -6.12
N ARG A 173 -1.90 -9.29 -5.51
CA ARG A 173 -2.43 -7.97 -5.83
C ARG A 173 -2.08 -7.59 -7.27
N PRO A 174 -3.07 -7.24 -8.13
CA PRO A 174 -2.80 -6.92 -9.52
C PRO A 174 -1.92 -5.68 -9.73
N ARG A 175 -1.88 -4.78 -8.73
CA ARG A 175 -1.21 -3.48 -8.75
C ARG A 175 -0.38 -3.25 -7.49
N LEU A 176 0.32 -4.30 -7.03
CA LEU A 176 1.18 -4.19 -5.85
C LEU A 176 2.27 -3.13 -6.09
N PRO A 177 2.37 -2.10 -5.23
CA PRO A 177 3.43 -1.11 -5.35
C PRO A 177 4.82 -1.75 -5.32
N TRP A 178 5.71 -1.28 -6.20
CA TRP A 178 7.09 -1.75 -6.36
C TRP A 178 7.26 -3.16 -6.94
N ALA A 179 6.18 -3.93 -7.12
CA ALA A 179 6.21 -5.19 -7.83
C ALA A 179 5.95 -5.01 -9.33
N MET A 180 6.26 -6.05 -10.11
CA MET A 180 5.77 -6.13 -11.48
C MET A 180 4.24 -6.25 -11.49
N ALA A 181 3.58 -5.61 -12.46
CA ALA A 181 2.14 -5.75 -12.61
C ALA A 181 1.76 -7.17 -13.04
N LEU A 182 0.54 -7.59 -12.67
CA LEU A 182 -0.05 -8.86 -13.10
C LEU A 182 -1.19 -8.61 -14.11
N PRO A 183 -0.90 -8.46 -15.41
CA PRO A 183 -1.89 -8.06 -16.43
C PRO A 183 -3.10 -9.00 -16.47
N ASN A 184 -2.89 -10.31 -16.43
CA ASN A 184 -3.95 -11.30 -16.48
C ASN A 184 -4.93 -11.17 -15.29
N LEU A 185 -4.43 -10.88 -14.09
CA LEU A 185 -5.26 -10.68 -12.90
C LEU A 185 -5.92 -9.29 -12.86
N LYS A 186 -5.40 -8.31 -13.61
CA LYS A 186 -6.09 -7.03 -13.85
C LYS A 186 -7.27 -7.21 -14.80
N GLU A 187 -7.08 -8.01 -15.85
CA GLU A 187 -8.13 -8.30 -16.82
C GLU A 187 -9.22 -9.20 -16.23
N ASN A 188 -8.82 -10.27 -15.54
CA ASN A 188 -9.72 -11.22 -14.90
C ASN A 188 -9.32 -11.49 -13.44
N PRO A 189 -9.94 -10.82 -12.45
CA PRO A 189 -9.65 -11.02 -11.03
C PRO A 189 -10.33 -12.26 -10.41
N THR A 190 -11.11 -13.01 -11.17
CA THR A 190 -11.88 -14.17 -10.67
C THR A 190 -11.05 -15.13 -9.82
N PRO A 191 -9.79 -15.48 -10.15
CA PRO A 191 -8.98 -16.36 -9.32
C PRO A 191 -8.64 -15.79 -7.92
N ILE A 192 -8.67 -14.47 -7.76
CA ILE A 192 -8.36 -13.80 -6.49
C ILE A 192 -9.57 -13.83 -5.53
N ILE A 193 -10.79 -13.77 -6.06
CA ILE A 193 -12.02 -13.59 -5.25
C ILE A 193 -12.16 -14.62 -4.14
N PRO A 194 -11.98 -15.95 -4.35
CA PRO A 194 -12.10 -16.94 -3.28
C PRO A 194 -11.08 -16.73 -2.14
N ILE A 195 -9.88 -16.22 -2.47
CA ILE A 195 -8.84 -15.91 -1.48
C ILE A 195 -9.32 -14.77 -0.58
N LEU A 196 -9.83 -13.69 -1.18
CA LEU A 196 -10.34 -12.54 -0.43
C LEU A 196 -11.58 -12.90 0.40
N GLU A 197 -12.45 -13.77 -0.12
CA GLU A 197 -13.61 -14.26 0.62
C GLU A 197 -13.22 -15.10 1.85
N ASN A 198 -12.13 -15.88 1.80
CA ASN A 198 -11.62 -16.56 2.99
C ASN A 198 -11.09 -15.58 4.04
N LEU A 199 -10.43 -14.49 3.60
CA LEU A 199 -9.65 -13.60 4.46
C LEU A 199 -10.39 -12.32 4.90
N LYS A 200 -11.59 -12.04 4.37
CA LYS A 200 -12.34 -10.79 4.64
C LYS A 200 -12.62 -10.52 6.11
N ASN A 201 -12.70 -11.56 6.92
CA ASN A 201 -12.95 -11.49 8.37
C ASN A 201 -11.81 -12.11 9.19
N ASP A 202 -10.58 -12.05 8.67
CA ASP A 202 -9.41 -12.58 9.36
C ASP A 202 -9.22 -11.92 10.73
N PRO A 203 -8.83 -12.64 11.78
CA PRO A 203 -8.55 -12.04 13.10
C PRO A 203 -7.45 -10.97 13.03
N SER A 204 -6.44 -11.14 12.17
CA SER A 204 -5.37 -10.15 11.96
C SER A 204 -5.89 -8.95 11.16
N ARG A 205 -5.74 -7.75 11.75
CA ARG A 205 -6.04 -6.50 11.05
C ARG A 205 -5.13 -6.30 9.84
N PHE A 206 -3.89 -6.76 9.91
CA PHE A 206 -2.92 -6.63 8.82
C PHE A 206 -3.31 -7.46 7.58
N VAL A 207 -3.87 -8.66 7.81
CA VAL A 207 -4.46 -9.48 6.75
C VAL A 207 -5.69 -8.78 6.15
N ARG A 208 -6.61 -8.29 6.98
CA ARG A 208 -7.79 -7.55 6.49
C ARG A 208 -7.42 -6.30 5.70
N LEU A 209 -6.36 -5.58 6.09
CA LEU A 209 -5.85 -4.43 5.34
C LEU A 209 -5.34 -4.83 3.96
N SER A 210 -4.64 -5.97 3.85
CA SER A 210 -4.20 -6.54 2.56
C SER A 210 -5.40 -6.87 1.67
N VAL A 211 -6.43 -7.52 2.22
CA VAL A 211 -7.68 -7.80 1.49
C VAL A 211 -8.31 -6.51 0.95
N ALA A 212 -8.43 -5.50 1.79
CA ALA A 212 -8.99 -4.21 1.39
C ALA A 212 -8.13 -3.50 0.31
N ASN A 213 -6.81 -3.61 0.37
CA ASN A 213 -5.91 -3.08 -0.65
C ASN A 213 -6.04 -3.82 -1.97
N ASN A 214 -6.16 -5.15 -1.93
CA ASN A 214 -6.37 -5.97 -3.12
C ASN A 214 -7.72 -5.65 -3.79
N LEU A 215 -8.80 -5.57 -3.00
CA LEU A 215 -10.11 -5.13 -3.52
C LEU A 215 -10.02 -3.74 -4.18
N ASN A 216 -9.28 -2.81 -3.59
CA ASN A 216 -9.09 -1.49 -4.19
C ASN A 216 -8.27 -1.51 -5.48
N ASP A 217 -7.36 -2.46 -5.63
CA ASP A 217 -6.63 -2.64 -6.88
C ASP A 217 -7.55 -3.23 -7.96
N ILE A 218 -8.35 -4.24 -7.62
CA ILE A 218 -9.37 -4.82 -8.52
C ILE A 218 -10.39 -3.78 -8.94
N ALA A 219 -10.86 -2.93 -8.02
CA ALA A 219 -11.87 -1.90 -8.27
C ALA A 219 -11.48 -0.90 -9.37
N LYS A 220 -10.18 -0.72 -9.62
CA LYS A 220 -9.69 0.21 -10.65
C LYS A 220 -9.91 -0.29 -12.09
N ASP A 221 -9.89 -1.61 -12.27
CA ASP A 221 -10.03 -2.25 -13.59
C ASP A 221 -11.37 -2.98 -13.71
N ASN A 222 -11.91 -3.51 -12.61
CA ASN A 222 -13.13 -4.34 -12.56
C ASN A 222 -14.10 -3.84 -11.46
N PRO A 223 -14.64 -2.61 -11.58
CA PRO A 223 -15.51 -2.04 -10.55
C PRO A 223 -16.77 -2.87 -10.29
N GLY A 224 -17.38 -3.45 -11.34
CA GLY A 224 -18.57 -4.29 -11.22
C GLY A 224 -18.36 -5.51 -10.34
N THR A 225 -17.22 -6.21 -10.49
CA THR A 225 -16.86 -7.37 -9.65
C THR A 225 -16.80 -7.00 -8.17
N VAL A 226 -16.24 -5.81 -7.85
CA VAL A 226 -16.14 -5.35 -6.46
C VAL A 226 -17.52 -4.92 -5.94
N ILE A 227 -18.33 -4.24 -6.73
CA ILE A 227 -19.69 -3.83 -6.34
C ILE A 227 -20.55 -5.08 -6.03
N ASP A 228 -20.50 -6.10 -6.86
CA ASP A 228 -21.24 -7.35 -6.63
C ASP A 228 -20.76 -8.07 -5.35
N LEU A 229 -19.46 -8.02 -5.08
CA LEU A 229 -18.93 -8.55 -3.82
C LEU A 229 -19.44 -7.74 -2.61
N VAL A 230 -19.46 -6.42 -2.70
CA VAL A 230 -20.00 -5.54 -1.65
C VAL A 230 -21.47 -5.87 -1.37
N LYS A 231 -22.32 -5.99 -2.38
CA LYS A 231 -23.74 -6.36 -2.23
C LYS A 231 -23.94 -7.65 -1.44
N ARG A 232 -23.05 -8.63 -1.65
CA ARG A 232 -23.12 -9.93 -0.96
C ARG A 232 -22.58 -9.89 0.47
N LEU A 233 -21.71 -8.96 0.80
CA LEU A 233 -20.94 -8.94 2.05
C LEU A 233 -21.38 -7.88 3.05
N ILE A 234 -22.01 -6.80 2.61
CA ILE A 234 -22.38 -5.66 3.45
C ILE A 234 -23.32 -6.10 4.59
N GLY A 235 -23.05 -5.62 5.81
CA GLY A 235 -23.84 -5.92 7.01
C GLY A 235 -23.53 -7.26 7.67
N LYS A 236 -22.53 -8.03 7.20
CA LYS A 236 -22.19 -9.35 7.80
C LYS A 236 -21.42 -9.24 9.11
N SER A 237 -20.49 -8.31 9.23
CA SER A 237 -19.81 -7.94 10.49
C SER A 237 -19.14 -6.58 10.34
N ALA A 238 -18.77 -5.97 11.47
CA ALA A 238 -18.08 -4.68 11.47
C ALA A 238 -16.72 -4.75 10.74
N GLU A 239 -15.98 -5.85 10.88
CA GLU A 239 -14.71 -6.12 10.24
C GLU A 239 -14.86 -6.22 8.72
N VAL A 240 -15.87 -6.99 8.26
CA VAL A 240 -16.17 -7.14 6.84
C VAL A 240 -16.61 -5.81 6.23
N ASP A 241 -17.47 -5.06 6.91
CA ASP A 241 -17.91 -3.74 6.48
C ASP A 241 -16.74 -2.76 6.36
N TRP A 242 -15.80 -2.82 7.30
CA TRP A 242 -14.57 -2.03 7.23
C TRP A 242 -13.72 -2.43 6.00
N VAL A 243 -13.52 -3.74 5.76
CA VAL A 243 -12.73 -4.25 4.63
C VAL A 243 -13.30 -3.79 3.29
N ILE A 244 -14.60 -4.04 3.05
CA ILE A 244 -15.24 -3.69 1.77
C ILE A 244 -15.27 -2.17 1.56
N LYS A 245 -15.53 -1.40 2.61
CA LYS A 245 -15.54 0.06 2.53
C LYS A 245 -14.15 0.61 2.22
N HIS A 246 -13.11 0.11 2.89
CA HIS A 246 -11.73 0.51 2.62
C HIS A 246 -11.28 0.06 1.22
N GLY A 247 -11.73 -1.11 0.77
CA GLY A 247 -11.50 -1.63 -0.59
C GLY A 247 -12.16 -0.77 -1.68
N CYS A 248 -13.29 -0.16 -1.37
CA CYS A 248 -14.01 0.72 -2.30
C CYS A 248 -13.56 2.19 -2.29
N ARG A 249 -12.51 2.55 -1.54
CA ARG A 249 -12.13 3.96 -1.33
C ARG A 249 -11.89 4.73 -2.63
N THR A 250 -11.33 4.10 -3.66
CA THR A 250 -11.13 4.75 -4.97
C THR A 250 -12.47 5.04 -5.65
N LEU A 251 -13.39 4.07 -5.69
CA LEU A 251 -14.72 4.25 -6.28
C LEU A 251 -15.57 5.27 -5.51
N LEU A 252 -15.45 5.29 -4.17
CA LEU A 252 -16.12 6.32 -3.34
C LEU A 252 -15.57 7.72 -3.62
N ILE A 253 -14.26 7.88 -3.81
CA ILE A 253 -13.63 9.15 -4.22
C ILE A 253 -14.09 9.58 -5.63
N GLN A 254 -14.35 8.61 -6.51
CA GLN A 254 -14.87 8.85 -7.86
C GLN A 254 -16.37 9.17 -7.88
N GLY A 255 -17.05 9.06 -6.73
CA GLY A 255 -18.49 9.35 -6.63
C GLY A 255 -19.38 8.25 -7.23
N ASN A 256 -18.97 6.97 -7.18
CA ASN A 256 -19.80 5.89 -7.66
C ASN A 256 -21.13 5.84 -6.90
N SER A 257 -22.24 6.14 -7.60
CA SER A 257 -23.56 6.33 -6.99
C SER A 257 -24.11 5.06 -6.34
N GLU A 258 -23.88 3.91 -6.95
CA GLU A 258 -24.35 2.62 -6.42
C GLU A 258 -23.65 2.26 -5.10
N LEU A 259 -22.33 2.48 -5.00
CA LEU A 259 -21.59 2.29 -3.74
C LEU A 259 -21.97 3.33 -2.69
N MET A 260 -22.23 4.58 -3.10
CA MET A 260 -22.71 5.60 -2.16
C MET A 260 -24.03 5.14 -1.52
N GLU A 261 -24.99 4.66 -2.31
CA GLU A 261 -26.25 4.13 -1.81
C GLU A 261 -26.05 2.91 -0.90
N LEU A 262 -25.25 1.91 -1.34
CA LEU A 262 -24.95 0.70 -0.55
C LEU A 262 -24.33 1.02 0.81
N PHE A 263 -23.50 2.06 0.91
CA PHE A 263 -22.92 2.49 2.19
C PHE A 263 -23.79 3.48 2.95
N GLY A 264 -25.04 3.71 2.51
CA GLY A 264 -26.03 4.55 3.19
C GLY A 264 -25.77 6.05 3.06
N PHE A 265 -25.16 6.48 1.96
CA PHE A 265 -25.05 7.90 1.61
C PHE A 265 -26.19 8.24 0.66
N ASP A 266 -27.05 9.14 1.07
CA ASP A 266 -28.13 9.61 0.24
C ASP A 266 -27.60 10.40 -0.97
N ALA A 267 -28.32 10.32 -2.11
CA ALA A 267 -28.01 11.17 -3.23
C ALA A 267 -28.10 12.64 -2.83
N VAL A 268 -27.16 13.45 -3.31
CA VAL A 268 -27.19 14.91 -3.12
C VAL A 268 -28.35 15.46 -3.96
N GLY A 269 -29.47 15.68 -3.31
CA GLY A 269 -30.64 16.29 -3.90
C GLY A 269 -30.73 17.77 -3.52
N LYS A 270 -31.91 18.38 -3.82
CA LYS A 270 -32.18 19.80 -3.50
C LYS A 270 -32.08 20.15 -2.01
N ASN A 271 -32.09 19.14 -1.12
CA ASN A 271 -32.16 19.33 0.33
C ASN A 271 -30.79 19.30 1.02
N ILE A 272 -29.71 18.89 0.33
CA ILE A 272 -28.34 18.98 0.85
C ILE A 272 -27.57 19.91 -0.07
N ASN A 273 -27.08 21.01 0.46
CA ASN A 273 -26.42 22.08 -0.31
C ASN A 273 -25.29 22.73 0.48
N ILE A 274 -24.52 23.55 -0.22
CA ILE A 274 -23.54 24.46 0.40
C ILE A 274 -23.91 25.92 0.07
N GLU A 275 -23.59 26.82 1.00
CA GLU A 275 -23.70 28.25 0.82
C GLU A 275 -22.44 28.94 1.34
N ASN A 276 -22.25 30.18 0.91
CA ASN A 276 -21.19 31.08 1.38
C ASN A 276 -19.81 30.45 1.33
N PHE A 277 -19.48 29.80 0.21
CA PHE A 277 -18.12 29.32 0.00
C PHE A 277 -17.15 30.52 -0.12
N GLN A 278 -16.08 30.50 0.66
CA GLN A 278 -15.08 31.56 0.70
C GLN A 278 -13.67 30.97 0.81
N ILE A 279 -12.75 31.58 0.10
CA ILE A 279 -11.30 31.39 0.24
C ILE A 279 -10.77 32.62 0.97
N SER A 280 -10.04 32.45 2.08
CA SER A 280 -9.56 33.55 2.90
C SER A 280 -8.61 34.48 2.16
N MET A 281 -7.73 33.93 1.33
CA MET A 281 -6.83 34.65 0.44
C MET A 281 -6.77 33.93 -0.91
N PRO A 282 -7.03 34.62 -2.02
CA PRO A 282 -7.02 34.02 -3.35
C PRO A 282 -5.60 33.70 -3.85
N GLU A 283 -4.57 34.25 -3.22
CA GLU A 283 -3.16 33.98 -3.47
C GLU A 283 -2.55 33.23 -2.29
N VAL A 284 -1.86 32.13 -2.57
CA VAL A 284 -1.21 31.27 -1.57
C VAL A 284 0.26 31.06 -1.94
N ILE A 285 1.17 31.30 -1.00
CA ILE A 285 2.60 31.07 -1.22
C ILE A 285 2.90 29.57 -1.09
N VAL A 286 3.79 29.06 -1.97
CA VAL A 286 4.31 27.68 -1.85
C VAL A 286 4.99 27.53 -0.48
N GLY A 287 4.56 26.57 0.30
CA GLY A 287 4.98 26.41 1.71
C GLY A 287 3.88 26.73 2.70
N ASP A 288 2.94 27.59 2.35
CA ASP A 288 1.85 28.07 3.19
C ASP A 288 0.60 27.18 3.13
N THR A 289 -0.51 27.75 3.61
CA THR A 289 -1.77 27.04 3.80
C THR A 289 -2.92 27.82 3.18
N LEU A 290 -3.66 27.18 2.26
CA LEU A 290 -4.97 27.66 1.80
C LEU A 290 -6.01 27.43 2.91
N GLU A 291 -6.69 28.49 3.33
CA GLU A 291 -7.84 28.38 4.23
C GLU A 291 -9.12 28.70 3.47
N PHE A 292 -10.15 27.87 3.67
CA PHE A 292 -11.48 28.03 3.06
C PHE A 292 -12.59 27.66 4.02
N SER A 293 -13.74 28.23 3.80
CA SER A 293 -14.94 27.96 4.60
C SER A 293 -16.21 27.96 3.76
N PHE A 294 -17.23 27.27 4.25
CA PHE A 294 -18.56 27.22 3.67
C PHE A 294 -19.59 26.78 4.71
N ILE A 295 -20.86 27.00 4.42
CA ILE A 295 -21.98 26.51 5.21
C ILE A 295 -22.58 25.29 4.55
N LEU A 296 -22.62 24.16 5.28
CA LEU A 296 -23.33 22.94 4.87
C LEU A 296 -24.78 23.05 5.39
N LEU A 297 -25.73 22.90 4.46
CA LEU A 297 -27.17 22.88 4.75
C LEU A 297 -27.67 21.43 4.60
N ASN A 298 -28.40 20.96 5.62
CA ASN A 298 -29.21 19.76 5.55
C ASN A 298 -30.67 20.11 5.80
N ASN A 299 -31.42 20.36 4.73
CA ASN A 299 -32.81 20.74 4.76
C ASN A 299 -33.79 19.54 4.79
N ASN A 300 -33.28 18.31 4.91
CA ASN A 300 -34.10 17.15 5.17
C ASN A 300 -34.65 17.21 6.60
N SER A 301 -35.84 16.66 6.82
CA SER A 301 -36.44 16.54 8.16
C SER A 301 -35.72 15.53 9.06
N LYS A 302 -35.02 14.58 8.48
CA LYS A 302 -34.27 13.52 9.18
C LYS A 302 -32.77 13.74 9.07
N LYS A 303 -32.00 13.12 9.98
CA LYS A 303 -30.55 13.07 9.89
C LYS A 303 -30.11 12.33 8.64
N ASN A 304 -29.05 12.80 7.99
CA ASN A 304 -28.43 12.18 6.83
C ASN A 304 -26.96 11.86 7.10
N LYS A 305 -26.52 10.70 6.62
CA LYS A 305 -25.10 10.37 6.59
C LYS A 305 -24.45 11.09 5.42
N ILE A 306 -23.52 11.97 5.72
CA ILE A 306 -22.83 12.80 4.72
C ILE A 306 -21.33 12.49 4.74
N ARG A 307 -20.80 12.16 3.56
CA ARG A 307 -19.39 12.11 3.25
C ARG A 307 -19.01 13.45 2.61
N LEU A 308 -18.30 14.26 3.40
CA LEU A 308 -17.87 15.59 3.01
C LEU A 308 -16.39 15.55 2.63
N GLU A 309 -16.08 16.03 1.46
CA GLU A 309 -14.75 16.04 0.86
C GLU A 309 -14.52 17.37 0.13
N TYR A 310 -13.27 17.63 -0.26
CA TYR A 310 -12.95 18.71 -1.20
C TYR A 310 -11.91 18.21 -2.22
N GLY A 311 -12.00 18.72 -3.42
CA GLY A 311 -11.05 18.49 -4.50
C GLY A 311 -10.13 19.67 -4.67
N ILE A 312 -8.80 19.45 -4.66
CA ILE A 312 -7.84 20.42 -5.15
C ILE A 312 -7.42 20.03 -6.55
N TYR A 313 -7.49 20.96 -7.47
CA TYR A 313 -7.02 20.84 -8.85
C TYR A 313 -5.66 21.51 -8.95
N TYR A 314 -4.61 20.67 -8.94
CA TYR A 314 -3.24 21.14 -8.96
C TYR A 314 -2.76 21.38 -10.39
N GLN A 315 -2.13 22.52 -10.62
CA GLN A 315 -1.41 22.78 -11.86
C GLN A 315 -0.20 21.83 -11.99
N LYS A 316 -0.07 21.23 -13.18
CA LYS A 316 1.08 20.42 -13.58
C LYS A 316 2.09 21.29 -14.35
N ALA A 317 3.30 20.75 -14.57
CA ALA A 317 4.34 21.41 -15.36
C ALA A 317 3.90 21.80 -16.79
N ASN A 318 2.92 21.08 -17.36
CA ASN A 318 2.36 21.35 -18.69
C ASN A 318 1.14 22.29 -18.67
N GLY A 319 0.83 22.92 -17.54
CA GLY A 319 -0.30 23.85 -17.38
C GLY A 319 -1.67 23.17 -17.21
N THR A 320 -1.79 21.84 -17.34
CA THR A 320 -3.06 21.14 -17.10
C THR A 320 -3.31 20.94 -15.63
N LEU A 321 -4.59 20.84 -15.22
CA LEU A 321 -4.96 20.61 -13.84
C LEU A 321 -5.17 19.13 -13.54
N ALA A 322 -4.73 18.68 -12.35
CA ALA A 322 -4.93 17.34 -11.84
C ALA A 322 -5.67 17.35 -10.50
N LYS A 323 -6.84 16.74 -10.45
CA LYS A 323 -7.67 16.66 -9.25
C LYS A 323 -7.09 15.67 -8.24
N LYS A 324 -7.06 16.08 -6.96
CA LYS A 324 -6.90 15.19 -5.82
C LYS A 324 -7.97 15.50 -4.77
N VAL A 325 -8.66 14.45 -4.33
CA VAL A 325 -9.74 14.58 -3.34
C VAL A 325 -9.20 14.34 -1.94
N HIS A 326 -9.67 15.15 -1.01
CA HIS A 326 -9.32 15.14 0.41
C HIS A 326 -10.59 15.05 1.27
N LYS A 327 -10.57 14.13 2.24
CA LYS A 327 -11.70 13.92 3.14
C LYS A 327 -11.75 15.01 4.23
N ILE A 328 -12.93 15.59 4.45
CA ILE A 328 -13.23 16.49 5.56
C ILE A 328 -13.84 15.69 6.72
N SER A 329 -14.96 15.00 6.46
CA SER A 329 -15.67 14.22 7.46
C SER A 329 -16.54 13.15 6.80
N GLU A 330 -16.94 12.19 7.62
CA GLU A 330 -17.96 11.21 7.27
C GLU A 330 -18.73 10.88 8.54
N LYS A 331 -19.92 11.46 8.67
CA LYS A 331 -20.77 11.32 9.86
C LYS A 331 -22.22 11.65 9.54
N GLU A 332 -23.10 11.45 10.51
CA GLU A 332 -24.47 11.91 10.46
C GLU A 332 -24.54 13.41 10.78
N TYR A 333 -25.33 14.14 9.99
CA TYR A 333 -25.70 15.53 10.23
C TYR A 333 -27.21 15.59 10.51
N ALA A 334 -27.60 16.37 11.53
CA ALA A 334 -28.99 16.50 11.92
C ALA A 334 -29.85 17.04 10.78
N GLY A 335 -31.13 16.67 10.76
CA GLY A 335 -32.10 17.28 9.84
C GLY A 335 -32.36 18.73 10.17
N ASN A 336 -32.78 19.53 9.20
CA ASN A 336 -33.02 20.98 9.33
C ASN A 336 -31.84 21.68 10.02
N SER A 337 -30.61 21.37 9.64
CA SER A 337 -29.41 21.90 10.29
C SER A 337 -28.50 22.66 9.34
N THR A 338 -27.86 23.67 9.91
CA THR A 338 -26.84 24.50 9.30
C THR A 338 -25.51 24.28 10.02
N THR A 339 -24.44 23.97 9.31
CA THR A 339 -23.14 23.71 9.90
C THR A 339 -22.05 24.51 9.20
N GLN A 340 -21.37 25.39 9.93
CA GLN A 340 -20.19 26.11 9.44
C GLN A 340 -18.99 25.12 9.37
N ILE A 341 -18.33 25.06 8.24
CA ILE A 341 -17.14 24.27 7.99
C ILE A 341 -15.98 25.20 7.62
N THR A 342 -14.87 25.10 8.34
CA THR A 342 -13.60 25.77 7.99
C THR A 342 -12.51 24.72 7.89
N ARG A 343 -11.68 24.79 6.86
CA ARG A 343 -10.60 23.85 6.59
C ARG A 343 -9.35 24.55 6.09
N LYS A 344 -8.21 23.91 6.37
CA LYS A 344 -6.89 24.33 5.89
C LYS A 344 -6.29 23.24 5.02
N HIS A 345 -5.70 23.64 3.90
CA HIS A 345 -4.96 22.75 3.00
C HIS A 345 -3.51 23.25 2.87
N SER A 346 -2.54 22.41 3.26
CA SER A 346 -1.13 22.79 3.28
C SER A 346 -0.46 22.56 1.92
N PHE A 347 0.26 23.56 1.45
CA PHE A 347 1.17 23.50 0.29
C PHE A 347 2.64 23.34 0.72
N ARG A 348 2.88 22.84 1.93
CA ARG A 348 4.23 22.57 2.43
C ARG A 348 5.00 21.68 1.46
N VAL A 349 6.21 22.11 1.10
CA VAL A 349 7.12 21.34 0.25
C VAL A 349 7.54 20.05 0.96
N VAL A 350 7.38 18.93 0.28
CA VAL A 350 7.80 17.59 0.73
C VAL A 350 8.62 16.94 -0.37
N THR A 351 9.56 16.08 -0.01
CA THR A 351 10.51 15.44 -0.95
C THR A 351 9.84 14.68 -2.10
N THR A 352 8.61 14.21 -1.89
CA THR A 352 7.86 13.40 -2.87
C THR A 352 6.90 14.20 -3.76
N ARG A 353 6.81 15.53 -3.58
CA ARG A 353 5.87 16.37 -4.32
C ARG A 353 6.45 17.74 -4.63
N ARG A 354 6.44 18.06 -5.92
CA ARG A 354 6.69 19.42 -6.40
C ARG A 354 5.35 20.10 -6.70
N PHE A 355 5.19 21.33 -6.20
CA PHE A 355 4.09 22.21 -6.59
C PHE A 355 4.56 23.09 -7.74
N HIS A 356 3.66 23.40 -8.66
CA HIS A 356 3.90 24.30 -9.77
C HIS A 356 3.08 25.56 -9.58
N PRO A 357 3.68 26.75 -9.49
CA PRO A 357 2.96 28.02 -9.38
C PRO A 357 1.98 28.24 -10.52
N GLY A 358 0.96 29.06 -10.29
CA GLY A 358 -0.08 29.40 -11.23
C GLY A 358 -1.48 29.00 -10.75
N LEU A 359 -2.43 28.96 -11.69
CA LEU A 359 -3.85 28.73 -11.40
C LEU A 359 -4.11 27.34 -10.83
N HIS A 360 -4.78 27.33 -9.69
CA HIS A 360 -5.32 26.15 -9.04
C HIS A 360 -6.82 26.32 -8.81
N GLN A 361 -7.53 25.20 -8.54
CA GLN A 361 -8.96 25.28 -8.21
C GLN A 361 -9.27 24.41 -6.99
N ILE A 362 -10.33 24.80 -6.28
CA ILE A 362 -10.91 24.04 -5.18
C ILE A 362 -12.41 23.88 -5.40
N ALA A 363 -12.95 22.69 -5.06
CA ALA A 363 -14.37 22.42 -5.04
C ALA A 363 -14.77 21.59 -3.83
N VAL A 364 -15.94 21.83 -3.26
CA VAL A 364 -16.54 20.97 -2.23
C VAL A 364 -17.20 19.78 -2.91
N ILE A 365 -17.11 18.61 -2.26
CA ILE A 365 -17.71 17.36 -2.74
C ILE A 365 -18.55 16.76 -1.60
N ILE A 366 -19.81 16.48 -1.88
CA ILE A 366 -20.74 15.85 -0.93
C ILE A 366 -21.25 14.55 -1.56
N ASN A 367 -21.06 13.41 -0.89
CA ASN A 367 -21.52 12.09 -1.35
C ASN A 367 -21.18 11.83 -2.84
N GLY A 368 -19.98 12.25 -3.26
CA GLY A 368 -19.51 12.12 -4.64
C GLY A 368 -19.96 13.21 -5.61
N TYR A 369 -20.95 14.04 -5.23
CA TYR A 369 -21.37 15.18 -6.05
C TYR A 369 -20.45 16.38 -5.82
N GLU A 370 -19.89 16.92 -6.90
CA GLU A 370 -18.96 18.06 -6.87
C GLU A 370 -19.72 19.35 -7.15
N PHE A 371 -19.55 20.31 -6.25
CA PHE A 371 -20.09 21.66 -6.38
C PHE A 371 -19.20 22.54 -7.27
N GLU A 372 -19.56 23.81 -7.40
CA GLU A 372 -18.84 24.79 -8.21
C GLU A 372 -17.35 24.87 -7.80
N LYS A 373 -16.49 25.06 -8.80
CA LYS A 373 -15.06 25.24 -8.61
C LYS A 373 -14.73 26.71 -8.41
N HIS A 374 -13.84 26.97 -7.47
CA HIS A 374 -13.34 28.32 -7.18
C HIS A 374 -11.83 28.36 -7.44
N ASP A 375 -11.43 29.43 -8.12
CA ASP A 375 -10.03 29.65 -8.51
C ASP A 375 -9.22 30.24 -7.35
N PHE A 376 -7.94 29.90 -7.29
CA PHE A 376 -6.94 30.55 -6.47
C PHE A 376 -5.55 30.42 -7.15
N GLU A 377 -4.66 31.34 -6.85
CA GLU A 377 -3.31 31.37 -7.40
C GLU A 377 -2.30 30.81 -6.40
N LEU A 378 -1.43 29.91 -6.84
CA LEU A 378 -0.26 29.47 -6.08
C LEU A 378 0.96 30.22 -6.58
N ILE A 379 1.66 30.96 -5.71
CA ILE A 379 2.81 31.80 -6.06
C ILE A 379 4.09 31.28 -5.40
N ASP A 380 5.23 31.47 -6.07
CA ASP A 380 6.55 31.17 -5.47
C ASP A 380 6.94 32.24 -4.45
N GLU A 381 7.65 31.83 -3.39
CA GLU A 381 8.18 32.71 -2.35
C GLU A 381 9.05 33.86 -2.94
N LEU A 382 9.71 33.61 -4.08
CA LEU A 382 10.57 34.58 -4.79
C LEU A 382 9.78 35.71 -5.49
N ASN A 383 8.49 35.54 -5.73
CA ASN A 383 7.65 36.54 -6.41
C ASN A 383 6.80 37.40 -5.42
N SER A 384 6.87 37.11 -4.13
CA SER A 384 6.10 37.84 -3.09
C SER A 384 6.70 39.19 -2.69
N GLY A 385 7.81 39.64 -3.31
CA GLY A 385 8.55 40.85 -2.96
C GLY A 385 8.43 42.04 -3.91
N ASN A 386 7.56 42.02 -4.91
CA ASN A 386 7.38 43.08 -5.87
C ASN A 386 5.96 43.66 -5.90
N TYR A 387 5.50 44.22 -4.76
CA TYR A 387 4.39 45.18 -4.71
C TYR A 387 4.70 46.29 -3.73
#